data_8be545991bb677b9caacaceab8b4ceb0
#
_entry.id   8be545991bb677b9caacaceab8b4ceb0
#
_cell.length_a   1.000
_cell.length_b   1.000
_cell.length_c   1.000
_cell.angle_alpha   90.00
_cell.angle_beta   90.00
_cell.angle_gamma   90.00
#
_symmetry.space_group_name_H-M   'P 1'
#
loop_
_entity.id
_entity.type
_entity.pdbx_description
1 polymer ?
#
loop_
_entity_poly.entity_id
_entity_poly.type
_entity_poly.pdbx_seq_one_letter_code
_entity_poly.pdbx_strand_id
1 'polypeptide(L)'
;MQRNSNHRKFFTRAFAATAALAASLIATSALAGETLDKIKARGVIKVGVGTTPGFFSPDSNGRWQGFFVDFGRAIAITVFNDAEKVEFTNSSPQQRLPALQSGEFDILLSGVTQTVSRAFKLGFHFGPVVFYDGQGLLVRKDLGVTKGEELDGATIGVQSGTTGELNIADFFRKTGKAFTPVTIEETGEFLKALDSGRVDALTQDATDLAAKRTQLSKPDDYVLLPERLSKEPLAPAIRAGDDQWLEIVNWTVYATIQAEEFGITKENVDTFLKSEDPAIKRFLGVDPSLGEAIGLDPKFAYNIVKVVGNYGEIFERNVGKGTPLNFERGYNQPWTAGGLLYSPPFR
;
A
#
# COMPACT_ATOMS: atom_id res chain seq x y z
N MET A 1 46.33 9.39 61.74
CA MET A 1 46.58 8.88 60.39
C MET A 1 45.28 8.25 59.80
N GLN A 2 44.25 9.05 59.45
CA GLN A 2 42.99 8.58 58.86
C GLN A 2 42.40 9.75 58.10
N ARG A 3 42.90 10.05 56.86
CA ARG A 3 42.36 11.16 56.08
C ARG A 3 42.51 10.99 54.56
N ASN A 4 42.63 9.78 54.03
CA ASN A 4 42.79 9.58 52.52
C ASN A 4 41.96 8.52 51.88
N SER A 5 40.90 7.96 52.50
CA SER A 5 40.10 6.90 51.88
C SER A 5 38.83 7.37 51.19
N ASN A 6 38.33 8.58 51.50
CA ASN A 6 37.03 9.05 51.00
C ASN A 6 37.09 9.73 49.62
N HIS A 7 38.24 10.30 49.22
CA HIS A 7 38.35 10.92 47.90
C HIS A 7 38.44 9.91 46.73
N ARG A 8 39.01 8.73 46.96
CA ARG A 8 39.09 7.69 45.90
C ARG A 8 37.72 7.07 45.57
N LYS A 9 36.81 6.96 46.54
CA LYS A 9 35.47 6.40 46.33
C LYS A 9 34.52 7.38 45.63
N PHE A 10 34.77 8.67 45.73
CA PHE A 10 33.97 9.69 45.07
C PHE A 10 34.30 9.80 43.57
N PHE A 11 35.59 9.72 43.20
CA PHE A 11 36.02 9.75 41.80
C PHE A 11 35.61 8.50 41.01
N THR A 12 35.65 7.31 41.62
CA THR A 12 35.21 6.07 40.97
C THR A 12 33.70 6.01 40.75
N ARG A 13 32.89 6.61 41.65
CA ARG A 13 31.43 6.68 41.45
C ARG A 13 31.02 7.71 40.40
N ALA A 14 31.72 8.83 40.29
CA ALA A 14 31.48 9.85 39.26
C ALA A 14 31.83 9.33 37.88
N PHE A 15 32.93 8.57 37.71
CA PHE A 15 33.34 7.98 36.44
C PHE A 15 32.37 6.85 35.97
N ALA A 16 31.85 6.03 36.89
CA ALA A 16 30.87 5.00 36.60
C ALA A 16 29.50 5.57 36.18
N ALA A 17 29.08 6.70 36.80
CA ALA A 17 27.84 7.38 36.45
C ALA A 17 27.92 8.06 35.09
N THR A 18 29.07 8.64 34.72
CA THR A 18 29.25 9.26 33.39
C THR A 18 29.35 8.23 32.26
N ALA A 19 29.99 7.08 32.53
CA ALA A 19 30.03 5.97 31.56
C ALA A 19 28.66 5.30 31.34
N ALA A 20 27.85 5.20 32.41
CA ALA A 20 26.48 4.65 32.29
C ALA A 20 25.53 5.61 31.51
N LEU A 21 25.70 6.94 31.69
CA LEU A 21 24.93 7.94 30.94
C LEU A 21 25.33 7.99 29.46
N ALA A 22 26.63 7.85 29.15
CA ALA A 22 27.13 7.78 27.79
C ALA A 22 26.70 6.49 27.08
N ALA A 23 26.64 5.34 27.77
CA ALA A 23 26.14 4.07 27.24
C ALA A 23 24.61 4.11 26.98
N SER A 24 23.83 4.86 27.78
CA SER A 24 22.38 5.02 27.57
C SER A 24 22.04 5.91 26.37
N LEU A 25 22.91 6.87 26.01
CA LEU A 25 22.73 7.73 24.83
C LEU A 25 23.10 7.04 23.53
N ILE A 26 23.89 5.97 23.55
CA ILE A 26 24.25 5.19 22.36
C ILE A 26 23.17 4.12 22.05
N ALA A 27 22.41 3.65 23.05
CA ALA A 27 21.39 2.61 22.89
C ALA A 27 20.09 3.09 22.22
N THR A 28 19.85 4.40 22.13
CA THR A 28 18.63 4.95 21.52
C THR A 28 18.77 5.25 20.02
N SER A 29 19.98 5.14 19.45
CA SER A 29 20.20 5.41 18.02
C SER A 29 20.14 4.15 17.14
N ALA A 30 19.97 2.96 17.70
CA ALA A 30 20.18 1.70 16.99
C ALA A 30 18.90 1.08 16.37
N LEU A 31 17.74 1.74 16.48
CA LEU A 31 16.47 1.20 15.94
C LEU A 31 15.83 2.05 14.84
N ALA A 32 16.38 3.23 14.53
CA ALA A 32 15.86 4.08 13.45
C ALA A 32 16.61 3.78 12.17
N GLY A 33 15.96 3.14 11.19
CA GLY A 33 16.46 2.98 9.83
C GLY A 33 17.04 1.62 9.45
N GLU A 34 16.86 0.57 10.25
CA GLU A 34 17.40 -0.76 9.95
C GLU A 34 16.95 -1.31 8.59
N THR A 35 15.69 -1.05 8.20
CA THR A 35 15.15 -1.49 6.91
C THR A 35 15.79 -0.71 5.77
N LEU A 36 15.91 0.60 5.89
CA LEU A 36 16.53 1.43 4.86
C LEU A 36 18.01 1.06 4.65
N ASP A 37 18.76 0.81 5.72
CA ASP A 37 20.16 0.39 5.64
C ASP A 37 20.29 -0.97 4.93
N LYS A 38 19.44 -1.94 5.24
CA LYS A 38 19.38 -3.23 4.55
C LYS A 38 19.02 -3.08 3.06
N ILE A 39 18.07 -2.20 2.73
CA ILE A 39 17.69 -1.89 1.35
C ILE A 39 18.87 -1.28 0.60
N LYS A 40 19.53 -0.28 1.18
CA LYS A 40 20.71 0.39 0.57
C LYS A 40 21.87 -0.57 0.38
N ALA A 41 22.16 -1.41 1.37
CA ALA A 41 23.23 -2.43 1.29
C ALA A 41 22.96 -3.48 0.21
N ARG A 42 21.71 -3.87 0.01
CA ARG A 42 21.27 -4.83 -1.02
C ARG A 42 21.18 -4.17 -2.41
N GLY A 43 20.93 -2.87 -2.49
CA GLY A 43 20.78 -2.11 -3.73
C GLY A 43 19.43 -2.26 -4.42
N VAL A 44 18.41 -2.82 -3.76
CA VAL A 44 17.07 -3.04 -4.32
C VAL A 44 16.03 -3.12 -3.21
N ILE A 45 14.79 -2.70 -3.50
CA ILE A 45 13.64 -2.84 -2.59
C ILE A 45 12.89 -4.12 -2.95
N LYS A 46 12.54 -4.94 -1.95
CA LYS A 46 11.71 -6.13 -2.12
C LYS A 46 10.26 -5.83 -1.81
N VAL A 47 9.39 -5.97 -2.80
CA VAL A 47 7.97 -5.63 -2.73
C VAL A 47 7.11 -6.87 -2.92
N GLY A 48 6.28 -7.18 -1.93
CA GLY A 48 5.23 -8.19 -2.08
C GLY A 48 4.02 -7.60 -2.79
N VAL A 49 3.57 -8.25 -3.86
CA VAL A 49 2.40 -7.88 -4.67
C VAL A 49 1.46 -9.07 -4.82
N GLY A 50 0.27 -8.86 -5.36
CA GLY A 50 -0.64 -9.90 -5.80
C GLY A 50 -0.57 -10.14 -7.31
N THR A 51 -1.64 -10.73 -7.87
CA THR A 51 -1.82 -10.87 -9.32
C THR A 51 -3.25 -10.49 -9.70
N THR A 52 -3.43 -9.25 -10.17
CA THR A 52 -4.72 -8.71 -10.61
C THR A 52 -4.48 -7.71 -11.75
N PRO A 53 -5.16 -7.85 -12.90
CA PRO A 53 -5.00 -6.92 -14.04
C PRO A 53 -5.20 -5.47 -13.63
N GLY A 54 -4.35 -4.58 -14.13
CA GLY A 54 -4.37 -3.15 -13.86
C GLY A 54 -3.82 -2.74 -12.48
N PHE A 55 -3.82 -3.62 -11.49
CA PHE A 55 -3.28 -3.32 -10.17
C PHE A 55 -1.85 -3.83 -9.99
N PHE A 56 -1.61 -5.08 -10.31
CA PHE A 56 -0.29 -5.73 -10.28
C PHE A 56 -0.31 -6.99 -11.16
N SER A 57 0.34 -6.95 -12.29
CA SER A 57 0.45 -8.09 -13.19
C SER A 57 1.72 -7.99 -14.03
N PRO A 58 2.36 -9.11 -14.37
CA PRO A 58 3.43 -9.08 -15.37
C PRO A 58 2.85 -8.84 -16.77
N ASP A 59 3.59 -8.11 -17.59
CA ASP A 59 3.33 -8.02 -19.03
C ASP A 59 3.84 -9.28 -19.77
N SER A 60 3.73 -9.30 -21.11
CA SER A 60 4.18 -10.41 -21.94
C SER A 60 5.68 -10.70 -21.86
N ASN A 61 6.48 -9.77 -21.36
CA ASN A 61 7.93 -9.90 -21.16
C ASN A 61 8.29 -10.23 -19.70
N GLY A 62 7.29 -10.44 -18.85
CA GLY A 62 7.47 -10.69 -17.43
C GLY A 62 7.75 -9.44 -16.59
N ARG A 63 7.71 -8.23 -17.16
CA ARG A 63 7.88 -6.97 -16.44
C ARG A 63 6.60 -6.61 -15.70
N TRP A 64 6.72 -6.39 -14.39
CA TRP A 64 5.59 -5.98 -13.57
C TRP A 64 5.06 -4.60 -13.96
N GLN A 65 3.74 -4.46 -13.99
CA GLN A 65 3.01 -3.22 -14.26
C GLN A 65 1.71 -3.17 -13.46
N GLY A 66 1.19 -1.97 -13.26
CA GLY A 66 -0.07 -1.74 -12.58
C GLY A 66 0.00 -0.65 -11.52
N PHE A 67 -1.16 -0.32 -10.98
CA PHE A 67 -1.36 0.79 -10.05
C PHE A 67 -0.42 0.72 -8.83
N PHE A 68 -0.38 -0.41 -8.13
CA PHE A 68 0.50 -0.57 -6.97
C PHE A 68 1.98 -0.73 -7.34
N VAL A 69 2.26 -1.24 -8.54
CA VAL A 69 3.63 -1.38 -9.06
C VAL A 69 4.25 -0.01 -9.29
N ASP A 70 3.48 0.96 -9.76
CA ASP A 70 3.95 2.33 -9.94
C ASP A 70 4.34 3.00 -8.61
N PHE A 71 3.63 2.73 -7.51
CA PHE A 71 4.07 3.18 -6.18
C PHE A 71 5.38 2.51 -5.74
N GLY A 72 5.58 1.23 -6.06
CA GLY A 72 6.85 0.55 -5.81
C GLY A 72 8.02 1.22 -6.54
N ARG A 73 7.82 1.60 -7.80
CA ARG A 73 8.79 2.38 -8.58
C ARG A 73 9.02 3.78 -8.02
N ALA A 74 7.96 4.45 -7.57
CA ALA A 74 8.08 5.76 -6.93
C ALA A 74 8.95 5.68 -5.66
N ILE A 75 8.78 4.64 -4.83
CA ILE A 75 9.60 4.41 -3.64
C ILE A 75 11.06 4.11 -4.05
N ALA A 76 11.30 3.34 -5.11
CA ALA A 76 12.64 3.07 -5.62
C ALA A 76 13.34 4.36 -6.10
N ILE A 77 12.61 5.26 -6.76
CA ILE A 77 13.13 6.58 -7.14
C ILE A 77 13.48 7.39 -5.89
N THR A 78 12.64 7.40 -4.87
CA THR A 78 12.90 8.12 -3.62
C THR A 78 14.19 7.66 -2.94
N VAL A 79 14.47 6.35 -2.94
CA VAL A 79 15.64 5.78 -2.25
C VAL A 79 16.90 5.78 -3.11
N PHE A 80 16.77 5.47 -4.41
CA PHE A 80 17.90 5.20 -5.31
C PHE A 80 17.99 6.15 -6.51
N ASN A 81 17.00 7.03 -6.68
CA ASN A 81 16.82 7.81 -7.92
C ASN A 81 16.76 6.93 -9.18
N ASP A 82 16.27 5.69 -9.04
CA ASP A 82 16.18 4.69 -10.11
C ASP A 82 14.92 3.82 -9.91
N ALA A 83 14.00 3.89 -10.86
CA ALA A 83 12.74 3.16 -10.84
C ALA A 83 12.88 1.63 -10.97
N GLU A 84 14.03 1.16 -11.46
CA GLU A 84 14.28 -0.28 -11.66
C GLU A 84 14.95 -0.94 -10.44
N LYS A 85 15.27 -0.17 -9.38
CA LYS A 85 15.82 -0.69 -8.11
C LYS A 85 14.74 -1.27 -7.21
N VAL A 86 13.84 -2.07 -7.78
CA VAL A 86 12.72 -2.71 -7.10
C VAL A 86 12.48 -4.12 -7.66
N GLU A 87 12.30 -5.10 -6.78
CA GLU A 87 11.92 -6.47 -7.09
C GLU A 87 10.49 -6.71 -6.63
N PHE A 88 9.62 -7.13 -7.55
CA PHE A 88 8.24 -7.48 -7.26
C PHE A 88 8.11 -9.01 -7.19
N THR A 89 7.53 -9.51 -6.11
CA THR A 89 7.27 -10.94 -5.93
C THR A 89 5.80 -11.16 -5.64
N ASN A 90 5.18 -12.06 -6.39
CA ASN A 90 3.80 -12.46 -6.13
C ASN A 90 3.70 -13.22 -4.80
N SER A 91 2.69 -12.88 -4.01
CA SER A 91 2.37 -13.55 -2.76
C SER A 91 0.86 -13.65 -2.60
N SER A 92 0.37 -14.82 -2.19
CA SER A 92 -1.05 -15.01 -1.92
C SER A 92 -1.51 -14.16 -0.72
N PRO A 93 -2.79 -13.84 -0.60
CA PRO A 93 -3.32 -13.12 0.56
C PRO A 93 -2.98 -13.78 1.91
N GLN A 94 -2.90 -15.11 1.96
CA GLN A 94 -2.56 -15.85 3.16
C GLN A 94 -1.08 -15.74 3.52
N GLN A 95 -0.19 -15.70 2.51
CA GLN A 95 1.27 -15.72 2.70
C GLN A 95 1.86 -14.32 2.91
N ARG A 96 1.26 -13.27 2.32
CA ARG A 96 1.86 -11.92 2.25
C ARG A 96 2.20 -11.31 3.61
N LEU A 97 1.31 -11.44 4.61
CA LEU A 97 1.54 -10.87 5.94
C LEU A 97 2.64 -11.61 6.73
N PRO A 98 2.66 -12.95 6.80
CA PRO A 98 3.80 -13.69 7.34
C PRO A 98 5.13 -13.38 6.65
N ALA A 99 5.15 -13.27 5.32
CA ALA A 99 6.34 -12.93 4.54
C ALA A 99 6.86 -11.51 4.82
N LEU A 100 5.96 -10.52 5.00
CA LEU A 100 6.35 -9.20 5.47
C LEU A 100 6.95 -9.27 6.88
N GLN A 101 6.33 -10.02 7.77
CA GLN A 101 6.79 -10.12 9.16
C GLN A 101 8.17 -10.79 9.28
N SER A 102 8.46 -11.82 8.46
CA SER A 102 9.76 -12.48 8.42
C SER A 102 10.87 -11.65 7.76
N GLY A 103 10.53 -10.56 7.08
CA GLY A 103 11.49 -9.72 6.36
C GLY A 103 11.82 -10.21 4.94
N GLU A 104 11.05 -11.11 4.39
CA GLU A 104 11.13 -11.50 2.97
C GLU A 104 10.81 -10.30 2.06
N PHE A 105 9.83 -9.46 2.49
CA PHE A 105 9.51 -8.19 1.86
C PHE A 105 9.89 -7.01 2.76
N ASP A 106 10.29 -5.91 2.16
CA ASP A 106 10.47 -4.63 2.84
C ASP A 106 9.14 -3.88 2.97
N ILE A 107 8.23 -4.11 2.03
CA ILE A 107 6.92 -3.48 1.92
C ILE A 107 5.93 -4.38 1.17
N LEU A 108 4.66 -4.30 1.54
CA LEU A 108 3.56 -4.86 0.75
C LEU A 108 2.82 -3.74 0.01
N LEU A 109 2.72 -3.89 -1.30
CA LEU A 109 1.90 -3.10 -2.21
C LEU A 109 0.93 -4.05 -2.93
N SER A 110 0.07 -4.70 -2.15
CA SER A 110 -0.77 -5.82 -2.62
C SER A 110 -2.25 -5.67 -2.23
N GLY A 111 -2.76 -4.42 -2.18
CA GLY A 111 -4.15 -4.18 -1.76
C GLY A 111 -4.39 -4.61 -0.31
N VAL A 112 -3.53 -4.18 0.62
CA VAL A 112 -3.68 -4.52 2.03
C VAL A 112 -4.57 -3.51 2.74
N THR A 113 -5.73 -3.94 3.21
CA THR A 113 -6.63 -3.11 4.00
C THR A 113 -6.00 -2.76 5.34
N GLN A 114 -5.93 -1.50 5.66
CA GLN A 114 -5.54 -1.02 6.98
C GLN A 114 -6.62 -1.38 8.01
N THR A 115 -6.26 -2.14 9.04
CA THR A 115 -7.16 -2.52 10.13
C THR A 115 -6.46 -2.43 11.49
N VAL A 116 -7.25 -2.25 12.55
CA VAL A 116 -6.75 -2.25 13.94
C VAL A 116 -6.00 -3.55 14.27
N SER A 117 -6.53 -4.69 13.83
CA SER A 117 -5.91 -6.00 14.10
C SER A 117 -4.55 -6.14 13.41
N ARG A 118 -4.43 -5.71 12.15
CA ARG A 118 -3.16 -5.75 11.42
C ARG A 118 -2.14 -4.79 12.01
N ALA A 119 -2.56 -3.61 12.43
CA ALA A 119 -1.67 -2.65 13.07
C ALA A 119 -1.20 -3.11 14.45
N PHE A 120 -2.10 -3.47 15.36
CA PHE A 120 -1.74 -3.71 16.76
C PHE A 120 -1.44 -5.17 17.09
N LYS A 121 -2.14 -6.14 16.48
CA LYS A 121 -1.90 -7.56 16.78
C LYS A 121 -0.79 -8.16 15.93
N LEU A 122 -0.67 -7.74 14.66
CA LEU A 122 0.34 -8.27 13.75
C LEU A 122 1.59 -7.38 13.65
N GLY A 123 1.57 -6.17 14.24
CA GLY A 123 2.74 -5.29 14.30
C GLY A 123 3.10 -4.69 12.94
N PHE A 124 2.12 -4.22 12.18
CA PHE A 124 2.37 -3.52 10.92
C PHE A 124 2.06 -2.03 11.05
N HIS A 125 2.88 -1.20 10.39
CA HIS A 125 2.54 0.18 10.09
C HIS A 125 1.99 0.28 8.67
N PHE A 126 1.12 1.26 8.48
CA PHE A 126 0.51 1.54 7.18
C PHE A 126 0.89 2.94 6.74
N GLY A 127 1.27 3.07 5.48
CA GLY A 127 1.39 4.36 4.82
C GLY A 127 0.03 4.99 4.53
N PRO A 128 0.00 6.10 3.79
CA PRO A 128 -1.25 6.73 3.36
C PRO A 128 -2.10 5.76 2.55
N VAL A 129 -3.43 5.87 2.70
CA VAL A 129 -4.35 5.11 1.85
C VAL A 129 -4.16 5.54 0.41
N VAL A 130 -3.81 4.59 -0.45
CA VAL A 130 -3.60 4.82 -1.88
C VAL A 130 -4.81 4.42 -2.72
N PHE A 131 -5.75 3.64 -2.15
CA PHE A 131 -6.97 3.27 -2.84
C PHE A 131 -8.10 3.02 -1.84
N TYR A 132 -9.21 3.73 -2.00
CA TYR A 132 -10.43 3.54 -1.21
C TYR A 132 -11.35 2.60 -1.98
N ASP A 133 -11.60 1.43 -1.43
CA ASP A 133 -12.47 0.38 -1.97
C ASP A 133 -13.50 -0.07 -0.93
N GLY A 134 -14.27 -1.06 -1.28
CA GLY A 134 -15.20 -1.78 -0.43
C GLY A 134 -15.36 -3.20 -0.94
N GLN A 135 -15.68 -4.12 -0.04
CA GLN A 135 -15.94 -5.51 -0.41
C GLN A 135 -17.19 -5.62 -1.28
N GLY A 136 -17.10 -6.38 -2.37
CA GLY A 136 -18.17 -6.66 -3.31
C GLY A 136 -18.53 -8.14 -3.39
N LEU A 137 -19.53 -8.42 -4.21
CA LEU A 137 -19.98 -9.75 -4.56
C LEU A 137 -20.04 -9.87 -6.08
N LEU A 138 -19.30 -10.81 -6.65
CA LEU A 138 -19.36 -11.19 -8.07
C LEU A 138 -20.19 -12.46 -8.19
N VAL A 139 -21.29 -12.38 -8.93
CA VAL A 139 -22.27 -13.46 -9.06
C VAL A 139 -22.56 -13.80 -10.51
N ARG A 140 -23.06 -15.02 -10.77
CA ARG A 140 -23.60 -15.36 -12.08
C ARG A 140 -24.93 -14.64 -12.32
N LYS A 141 -25.13 -14.10 -13.51
CA LYS A 141 -26.36 -13.40 -13.89
C LYS A 141 -27.60 -14.31 -13.89
N ASP A 142 -27.42 -15.60 -14.17
CA ASP A 142 -28.51 -16.58 -14.20
C ASP A 142 -29.15 -16.83 -12.84
N LEU A 143 -28.49 -16.45 -11.75
CA LEU A 143 -29.08 -16.49 -10.40
C LEU A 143 -30.18 -15.42 -10.21
N GLY A 144 -30.21 -14.38 -11.06
CA GLY A 144 -31.23 -13.32 -11.00
C GLY A 144 -31.15 -12.43 -9.76
N VAL A 145 -30.08 -12.52 -8.95
CA VAL A 145 -29.90 -11.74 -7.72
C VAL A 145 -29.40 -10.34 -8.03
N THR A 146 -29.87 -9.36 -7.28
CA THR A 146 -29.53 -7.95 -7.43
C THR A 146 -28.85 -7.34 -6.20
N LYS A 147 -28.92 -8.04 -5.07
CA LYS A 147 -28.31 -7.66 -3.79
C LYS A 147 -27.86 -8.89 -3.00
N GLY A 148 -26.89 -8.72 -2.09
CA GLY A 148 -26.26 -9.80 -1.34
C GLY A 148 -27.22 -10.58 -0.42
N GLU A 149 -28.26 -9.94 0.10
CA GLU A 149 -29.27 -10.60 0.94
C GLU A 149 -30.07 -11.69 0.21
N GLU A 150 -30.10 -11.64 -1.13
CA GLU A 150 -30.78 -12.64 -1.95
C GLU A 150 -29.94 -13.92 -2.15
N LEU A 151 -28.69 -13.93 -1.67
CA LEU A 151 -27.81 -15.10 -1.66
C LEU A 151 -27.98 -16.00 -0.43
N ASP A 152 -29.19 -16.06 0.13
CA ASP A 152 -29.50 -16.92 1.27
C ASP A 152 -29.30 -18.40 0.91
N GLY A 153 -28.47 -19.11 1.69
CA GLY A 153 -28.11 -20.51 1.44
C GLY A 153 -27.03 -20.73 0.35
N ALA A 154 -26.56 -19.67 -0.30
CA ALA A 154 -25.58 -19.78 -1.39
C ALA A 154 -24.20 -20.25 -0.90
N THR A 155 -23.44 -20.86 -1.83
CA THR A 155 -22.01 -21.14 -1.65
C THR A 155 -21.21 -19.94 -2.13
N ILE A 156 -20.37 -19.37 -1.23
CA ILE A 156 -19.58 -18.17 -1.53
C ILE A 156 -18.10 -18.45 -1.38
N GLY A 157 -17.35 -18.25 -2.46
CA GLY A 157 -15.90 -18.33 -2.44
C GLY A 157 -15.29 -17.14 -1.70
N VAL A 158 -14.41 -17.43 -0.74
CA VAL A 158 -13.66 -16.47 0.06
C VAL A 158 -12.17 -16.79 -0.01
N GLN A 159 -11.30 -15.76 -0.01
CA GLN A 159 -9.86 -15.99 0.08
C GLN A 159 -9.38 -15.92 1.54
N SER A 160 -8.64 -16.95 1.96
CA SER A 160 -8.03 -17.00 3.29
C SER A 160 -7.06 -15.85 3.51
N GLY A 161 -7.02 -15.32 4.75
CA GLY A 161 -6.13 -14.22 5.13
C GLY A 161 -6.58 -12.82 4.68
N THR A 162 -7.81 -12.71 4.16
CA THR A 162 -8.42 -11.43 3.78
C THR A 162 -9.38 -10.91 4.85
N THR A 163 -9.68 -9.60 4.80
CA THR A 163 -10.78 -8.99 5.56
C THR A 163 -12.13 -9.51 5.08
N GLY A 164 -12.22 -9.86 3.80
CA GLY A 164 -13.42 -10.32 3.15
C GLY A 164 -14.03 -11.58 3.76
N GLU A 165 -13.19 -12.49 4.27
CA GLU A 165 -13.64 -13.69 4.97
C GLU A 165 -14.45 -13.37 6.23
N LEU A 166 -14.02 -12.37 7.02
CA LEU A 166 -14.72 -11.95 8.22
C LEU A 166 -15.95 -11.09 7.89
N ASN A 167 -15.81 -10.16 6.96
CA ASN A 167 -16.87 -9.23 6.60
C ASN A 167 -18.10 -9.94 6.01
N ILE A 168 -17.90 -10.96 5.19
CA ILE A 168 -19.03 -11.71 4.61
C ILE A 168 -19.80 -12.48 5.69
N ALA A 169 -19.11 -13.06 6.67
CA ALA A 169 -19.73 -13.72 7.80
C ALA A 169 -20.55 -12.74 8.66
N ASP A 170 -20.02 -11.53 8.87
CA ASP A 170 -20.74 -10.48 9.61
C ASP A 170 -21.96 -9.96 8.84
N PHE A 171 -21.85 -9.84 7.52
CA PHE A 171 -22.96 -9.44 6.65
C PHE A 171 -24.14 -10.43 6.76
N PHE A 172 -23.89 -11.73 6.58
CA PHE A 172 -24.94 -12.74 6.67
C PHE A 172 -25.52 -12.87 8.08
N ARG A 173 -24.70 -12.75 9.11
CA ARG A 173 -25.16 -12.70 10.50
C ARG A 173 -26.10 -11.52 10.76
N LYS A 174 -25.73 -10.32 10.27
CA LYS A 174 -26.52 -9.09 10.43
C LYS A 174 -27.85 -9.16 9.70
N THR A 175 -27.89 -9.78 8.52
CA THR A 175 -29.12 -9.92 7.73
C THR A 175 -30.00 -11.09 8.16
N GLY A 176 -29.54 -11.94 9.10
CA GLY A 176 -30.25 -13.15 9.54
C GLY A 176 -30.32 -14.24 8.48
N LYS A 177 -29.39 -14.21 7.51
CA LYS A 177 -29.29 -15.14 6.39
C LYS A 177 -28.15 -16.13 6.62
N ALA A 178 -28.17 -17.25 5.88
CA ALA A 178 -27.14 -18.26 5.90
C ALA A 178 -26.34 -18.27 4.58
N PHE A 179 -25.10 -18.71 4.62
CA PHE A 179 -24.28 -19.02 3.45
C PHE A 179 -23.29 -20.12 3.78
N THR A 180 -22.74 -20.76 2.78
CA THR A 180 -21.68 -21.76 2.91
C THR A 180 -20.37 -21.18 2.39
N PRO A 181 -19.38 -20.85 3.25
CA PRO A 181 -18.09 -20.37 2.80
C PRO A 181 -17.27 -21.49 2.14
N VAL A 182 -16.66 -21.20 1.00
CA VAL A 182 -15.68 -22.07 0.37
C VAL A 182 -14.36 -21.32 0.34
N THR A 183 -13.46 -21.68 1.27
CA THR A 183 -12.14 -21.05 1.37
C THR A 183 -11.22 -21.52 0.26
N ILE A 184 -10.64 -20.58 -0.50
CA ILE A 184 -9.77 -20.83 -1.63
C ILE A 184 -8.51 -19.98 -1.45
N GLU A 185 -7.34 -20.59 -1.52
CA GLU A 185 -6.06 -19.89 -1.30
C GLU A 185 -5.51 -19.28 -2.59
N GLU A 186 -5.50 -20.08 -3.66
CA GLU A 186 -4.88 -19.69 -4.93
C GLU A 186 -5.82 -18.84 -5.79
N THR A 187 -5.31 -17.72 -6.31
CA THR A 187 -6.10 -16.78 -7.13
C THR A 187 -6.68 -17.43 -8.39
N GLY A 188 -5.91 -18.30 -9.05
CA GLY A 188 -6.38 -19.01 -10.24
C GLY A 188 -7.53 -19.97 -9.96
N GLU A 189 -7.49 -20.66 -8.82
CA GLU A 189 -8.57 -21.56 -8.38
C GLU A 189 -9.81 -20.79 -7.91
N PHE A 190 -9.63 -19.58 -7.41
CA PHE A 190 -10.72 -18.69 -6.99
C PHE A 190 -11.67 -18.37 -8.15
N LEU A 191 -11.12 -17.97 -9.29
CA LEU A 191 -11.92 -17.72 -10.50
C LEU A 191 -12.52 -19.00 -11.09
N LYS A 192 -11.76 -20.09 -11.15
CA LYS A 192 -12.24 -21.38 -11.65
C LYS A 192 -13.41 -21.93 -10.83
N ALA A 193 -13.44 -21.68 -9.52
CA ALA A 193 -14.53 -22.12 -8.67
C ALA A 193 -15.87 -21.48 -9.08
N LEU A 194 -15.85 -20.22 -9.50
CA LEU A 194 -17.03 -19.54 -10.03
C LEU A 194 -17.38 -20.01 -11.45
N ASP A 195 -16.38 -20.09 -12.33
CA ASP A 195 -16.58 -20.54 -13.73
C ASP A 195 -17.16 -21.96 -13.83
N SER A 196 -16.73 -22.86 -12.93
CA SER A 196 -17.22 -24.25 -12.88
C SER A 196 -18.54 -24.44 -12.16
N GLY A 197 -19.06 -23.37 -11.51
CA GLY A 197 -20.26 -23.47 -10.67
C GLY A 197 -20.04 -24.17 -9.34
N ARG A 198 -18.78 -24.36 -8.90
CA ARG A 198 -18.45 -24.86 -7.55
C ARG A 198 -18.89 -23.89 -6.44
N VAL A 199 -18.91 -22.58 -6.75
CA VAL A 199 -19.47 -21.54 -5.91
C VAL A 199 -20.48 -20.71 -6.71
N ASP A 200 -21.48 -20.16 -6.01
CA ASP A 200 -22.52 -19.29 -6.59
C ASP A 200 -22.03 -17.85 -6.74
N ALA A 201 -21.16 -17.43 -5.84
CA ALA A 201 -20.58 -16.08 -5.79
C ALA A 201 -19.13 -16.10 -5.33
N LEU A 202 -18.38 -15.04 -5.68
CA LEU A 202 -17.10 -14.69 -5.08
C LEU A 202 -17.21 -13.39 -4.31
N THR A 203 -16.48 -13.28 -3.21
CA THR A 203 -16.39 -12.03 -2.46
C THR A 203 -14.94 -11.63 -2.20
N GLN A 204 -14.64 -10.37 -2.51
CA GLN A 204 -13.33 -9.70 -2.36
C GLN A 204 -13.54 -8.19 -2.53
N ASP A 205 -12.46 -7.40 -2.53
CA ASP A 205 -12.51 -5.99 -2.91
C ASP A 205 -13.19 -5.83 -4.28
N ALA A 206 -14.11 -4.90 -4.38
CA ALA A 206 -15.01 -4.81 -5.55
C ALA A 206 -14.25 -4.49 -6.83
N THR A 207 -13.23 -3.62 -6.76
CA THR A 207 -12.41 -3.30 -7.94
C THR A 207 -11.52 -4.47 -8.35
N ASP A 208 -11.02 -5.26 -7.38
CA ASP A 208 -10.27 -6.48 -7.65
C ASP A 208 -11.16 -7.55 -8.32
N LEU A 209 -12.41 -7.74 -7.84
CA LEU A 209 -13.39 -8.61 -8.50
C LEU A 209 -13.74 -8.14 -9.91
N ALA A 210 -13.91 -6.82 -10.10
CA ALA A 210 -14.19 -6.26 -11.43
C ALA A 210 -13.03 -6.50 -12.41
N ALA A 211 -11.80 -6.34 -11.95
CA ALA A 211 -10.61 -6.62 -12.73
C ALA A 211 -10.48 -8.13 -13.05
N LYS A 212 -10.66 -8.99 -12.07
CA LYS A 212 -10.61 -10.45 -12.22
C LYS A 212 -11.72 -11.00 -13.10
N ARG A 213 -12.90 -10.37 -13.11
CA ARG A 213 -13.99 -10.75 -14.00
C ARG A 213 -13.56 -10.80 -15.45
N THR A 214 -12.65 -9.93 -15.88
CA THR A 214 -12.13 -9.92 -17.26
C THR A 214 -11.37 -11.20 -17.64
N GLN A 215 -10.97 -12.01 -16.68
CA GLN A 215 -10.22 -13.25 -16.86
C GLN A 215 -11.13 -14.50 -16.85
N LEU A 216 -12.42 -14.35 -16.54
CA LEU A 216 -13.38 -15.46 -16.60
C LEU A 216 -13.62 -15.90 -18.04
N SER A 217 -14.02 -17.14 -18.24
CA SER A 217 -14.25 -17.71 -19.57
C SER A 217 -15.33 -16.96 -20.37
N LYS A 218 -16.35 -16.45 -19.67
CA LYS A 218 -17.44 -15.64 -20.22
C LYS A 218 -17.73 -14.46 -19.29
N PRO A 219 -16.94 -13.38 -19.34
CA PRO A 219 -17.08 -12.25 -18.40
C PRO A 219 -18.48 -11.64 -18.34
N ASP A 220 -19.21 -11.68 -19.47
CA ASP A 220 -20.55 -11.12 -19.57
C ASP A 220 -21.64 -11.94 -18.87
N ASP A 221 -21.37 -13.19 -18.50
CA ASP A 221 -22.31 -14.02 -17.75
C ASP A 221 -22.29 -13.69 -16.23
N TYR A 222 -21.41 -12.77 -15.82
CA TYR A 222 -21.22 -12.40 -14.41
C TYR A 222 -21.51 -10.92 -14.19
N VAL A 223 -21.98 -10.60 -12.98
CA VAL A 223 -22.25 -9.22 -12.54
C VAL A 223 -21.67 -8.98 -11.16
N LEU A 224 -20.99 -7.85 -11.01
CA LEU A 224 -20.61 -7.31 -9.70
C LEU A 224 -21.83 -6.58 -9.13
N LEU A 225 -22.31 -7.03 -7.96
CA LEU A 225 -23.43 -6.36 -7.30
C LEU A 225 -23.05 -4.92 -6.90
N PRO A 226 -24.02 -3.98 -6.92
CA PRO A 226 -23.73 -2.56 -6.71
C PRO A 226 -23.37 -2.21 -5.27
N GLU A 227 -23.80 -3.01 -4.30
CA GLU A 227 -23.56 -2.76 -2.89
C GLU A 227 -22.11 -3.02 -2.47
N ARG A 228 -21.68 -2.34 -1.42
CA ARG A 228 -20.39 -2.54 -0.76
C ARG A 228 -20.63 -2.99 0.68
N LEU A 229 -20.08 -4.16 1.03
CA LEU A 229 -20.32 -4.81 2.32
C LEU A 229 -19.44 -4.22 3.43
N SER A 230 -18.34 -3.56 3.06
CA SER A 230 -17.37 -3.01 4.00
C SER A 230 -16.66 -1.77 3.46
N LYS A 231 -15.78 -1.20 4.27
CA LYS A 231 -14.78 -0.20 3.87
C LYS A 231 -13.43 -0.88 3.78
N GLU A 232 -12.77 -0.74 2.64
CA GLU A 232 -11.44 -1.31 2.40
C GLU A 232 -10.45 -0.17 2.04
N PRO A 233 -9.88 0.52 3.06
CA PRO A 233 -8.81 1.49 2.84
C PRO A 233 -7.51 0.74 2.56
N LEU A 234 -7.11 0.68 1.28
CA LEU A 234 -5.92 -0.04 0.85
C LEU A 234 -4.70 0.85 0.96
N ALA A 235 -3.69 0.38 1.69
CA ALA A 235 -2.48 1.15 1.98
C ALA A 235 -1.21 0.29 1.85
N PRO A 236 -0.04 0.92 1.59
CA PRO A 236 1.25 0.27 1.76
C PRO A 236 1.40 -0.23 3.19
N ALA A 237 1.86 -1.48 3.36
CA ALA A 237 2.10 -2.04 4.70
C ALA A 237 3.58 -2.38 4.88
N ILE A 238 4.14 -2.03 6.02
CA ILE A 238 5.52 -2.30 6.44
C ILE A 238 5.55 -2.89 7.84
N ARG A 239 6.68 -3.47 8.25
CA ARG A 239 6.88 -3.86 9.66
C ARG A 239 6.89 -2.64 10.56
N ALA A 240 6.27 -2.76 11.74
CA ALA A 240 6.36 -1.72 12.76
C ALA A 240 7.78 -1.59 13.36
N GLY A 241 8.10 -0.42 13.89
CA GLY A 241 9.37 -0.15 14.57
C GLY A 241 10.47 0.45 13.67
N ASP A 242 10.15 0.83 12.44
CA ASP A 242 11.04 1.57 11.55
C ASP A 242 10.35 2.85 11.05
N ASP A 243 10.42 3.90 11.87
CA ASP A 243 9.75 5.17 11.58
C ASP A 243 10.37 5.87 10.37
N GLN A 244 11.68 5.74 10.14
CA GLN A 244 12.33 6.34 8.98
C GLN A 244 11.83 5.70 7.67
N TRP A 245 11.71 4.38 7.64
CA TRP A 245 11.15 3.69 6.48
C TRP A 245 9.69 4.07 6.24
N LEU A 246 8.90 4.20 7.32
CA LEU A 246 7.51 4.65 7.25
C LEU A 246 7.42 6.05 6.63
N GLU A 247 8.23 7.00 7.07
CA GLU A 247 8.22 8.37 6.55
C GLU A 247 8.64 8.43 5.07
N ILE A 248 9.61 7.62 4.64
CA ILE A 248 9.98 7.52 3.22
C ILE A 248 8.78 7.05 2.38
N VAL A 249 8.07 6.01 2.83
CA VAL A 249 6.87 5.51 2.17
C VAL A 249 5.76 6.58 2.15
N ASN A 250 5.51 7.24 3.30
CA ASN A 250 4.51 8.29 3.44
C ASN A 250 4.75 9.43 2.45
N TRP A 251 5.94 10.03 2.50
CA TRP A 251 6.24 11.20 1.68
C TRP A 251 6.38 10.87 0.19
N THR A 252 6.72 9.62 -0.16
CA THR A 252 6.65 9.14 -1.55
C THR A 252 5.21 9.13 -2.06
N VAL A 253 4.27 8.57 -1.30
CA VAL A 253 2.85 8.56 -1.68
C VAL A 253 2.29 9.98 -1.72
N TYR A 254 2.55 10.79 -0.68
CA TYR A 254 2.09 12.18 -0.65
C TYR A 254 2.65 13.02 -1.79
N ALA A 255 3.87 12.74 -2.25
CA ALA A 255 4.41 13.45 -3.41
C ALA A 255 3.57 13.23 -4.67
N THR A 256 3.04 12.04 -4.90
CA THR A 256 2.17 11.78 -6.06
C THR A 256 0.83 12.51 -5.94
N ILE A 257 0.25 12.57 -4.74
CA ILE A 257 -1.02 13.25 -4.46
C ILE A 257 -0.83 14.77 -4.55
N GLN A 258 0.22 15.31 -3.93
CA GLN A 258 0.51 16.75 -3.97
C GLN A 258 0.81 17.25 -5.38
N ALA A 259 1.48 16.45 -6.19
CA ALA A 259 1.71 16.79 -7.59
C ALA A 259 0.38 16.95 -8.36
N GLU A 260 -0.57 16.06 -8.14
CA GLU A 260 -1.91 16.19 -8.74
C GLU A 260 -2.63 17.45 -8.26
N GLU A 261 -2.58 17.77 -6.96
CA GLU A 261 -3.18 18.98 -6.40
C GLU A 261 -2.59 20.26 -7.01
N PHE A 262 -1.30 20.26 -7.33
CA PHE A 262 -0.63 21.38 -8.01
C PHE A 262 -0.82 21.38 -9.55
N GLY A 263 -1.49 20.38 -10.12
CA GLY A 263 -1.61 20.21 -11.57
C GLY A 263 -0.28 19.89 -12.25
N ILE A 264 0.68 19.35 -11.50
CA ILE A 264 2.00 18.95 -12.01
C ILE A 264 1.93 17.51 -12.52
N THR A 265 2.29 17.32 -13.77
CA THR A 265 2.27 16.04 -14.48
C THR A 265 3.67 15.67 -14.97
N LYS A 266 3.84 14.42 -15.38
CA LYS A 266 5.08 13.95 -16.02
C LYS A 266 5.49 14.81 -17.22
N GLU A 267 4.52 15.30 -17.98
CA GLU A 267 4.76 16.10 -19.18
C GLU A 267 5.20 17.53 -18.85
N ASN A 268 4.60 18.15 -17.82
CA ASN A 268 4.78 19.57 -17.53
C ASN A 268 5.73 19.89 -16.36
N VAL A 269 6.20 18.90 -15.60
CA VAL A 269 7.00 19.12 -14.37
C VAL A 269 8.23 20.00 -14.60
N ASP A 270 8.88 19.91 -15.75
CA ASP A 270 10.06 20.72 -16.07
C ASP A 270 9.73 22.21 -16.14
N THR A 271 8.52 22.57 -16.57
CA THR A 271 8.08 23.96 -16.63
C THR A 271 7.90 24.58 -15.25
N PHE A 272 7.50 23.77 -14.26
CA PHE A 272 7.31 24.19 -12.87
C PHE A 272 8.61 24.41 -12.10
N LEU A 273 9.76 23.96 -12.60
CA LEU A 273 11.07 24.30 -12.02
C LEU A 273 11.35 25.82 -12.05
N LYS A 274 10.65 26.55 -12.92
CA LYS A 274 10.73 28.02 -13.01
C LYS A 274 9.64 28.74 -12.25
N SER A 275 8.80 28.00 -11.48
CA SER A 275 7.70 28.60 -10.71
C SER A 275 8.24 29.55 -9.65
N GLU A 276 7.55 30.68 -9.48
CA GLU A 276 7.83 31.63 -8.40
C GLU A 276 7.08 31.29 -7.10
N ASP A 277 6.16 30.31 -7.13
CA ASP A 277 5.43 29.84 -5.95
C ASP A 277 6.38 29.12 -4.98
N PRO A 278 6.53 29.64 -3.73
CA PRO A 278 7.42 29.00 -2.74
C PRO A 278 7.03 27.57 -2.37
N ALA A 279 5.75 27.20 -2.44
CA ALA A 279 5.31 25.84 -2.15
C ALA A 279 5.75 24.87 -3.24
N ILE A 280 5.64 25.28 -4.51
CA ILE A 280 6.11 24.49 -5.65
C ILE A 280 7.64 24.39 -5.66
N LYS A 281 8.35 25.49 -5.33
CA LYS A 281 9.83 25.46 -5.22
C LYS A 281 10.32 24.45 -4.19
N ARG A 282 9.71 24.42 -3.01
CA ARG A 282 10.02 23.41 -1.97
C ARG A 282 9.66 22.01 -2.43
N PHE A 283 8.45 21.83 -2.97
CA PHE A 283 7.99 20.53 -3.44
C PHE A 283 8.90 19.91 -4.50
N LEU A 284 9.36 20.69 -5.47
CA LEU A 284 10.24 20.20 -6.56
C LEU A 284 11.73 20.21 -6.20
N GLY A 285 12.10 20.60 -4.96
CA GLY A 285 13.50 20.64 -4.52
C GLY A 285 14.34 21.73 -5.21
N VAL A 286 13.70 22.77 -5.74
CA VAL A 286 14.37 24.02 -6.15
C VAL A 286 14.87 24.75 -4.92
N ASP A 287 14.11 24.73 -3.83
CA ASP A 287 14.56 24.97 -2.47
C ASP A 287 14.89 23.61 -1.82
N PRO A 288 16.17 23.30 -1.54
CA PRO A 288 16.61 21.97 -1.12
C PRO A 288 16.31 21.65 0.36
N SER A 289 15.84 22.61 1.14
CA SER A 289 15.74 22.53 2.61
C SER A 289 14.96 21.32 3.11
N LEU A 290 13.91 20.88 2.42
CA LEU A 290 13.09 19.73 2.83
C LEU A 290 13.81 18.39 2.64
N GLY A 291 14.40 18.16 1.46
CA GLY A 291 15.10 16.92 1.16
C GLY A 291 16.26 16.68 2.11
N GLU A 292 17.05 17.72 2.38
CA GLU A 292 18.15 17.68 3.32
C GLU A 292 17.69 17.33 4.76
N ALA A 293 16.57 17.89 5.19
CA ALA A 293 16.02 17.66 6.53
C ALA A 293 15.57 16.20 6.76
N ILE A 294 15.09 15.52 5.73
CA ILE A 294 14.59 14.13 5.81
C ILE A 294 15.61 13.10 5.29
N GLY A 295 16.82 13.55 4.90
CA GLY A 295 17.91 12.67 4.43
C GLY A 295 17.65 12.02 3.08
N LEU A 296 16.82 12.63 2.23
CA LEU A 296 16.52 12.24 0.86
C LEU A 296 17.15 13.22 -0.16
N ASP A 297 17.18 12.81 -1.43
CA ASP A 297 17.47 13.74 -2.52
C ASP A 297 16.47 14.91 -2.45
N PRO A 298 16.89 16.17 -2.39
CA PRO A 298 15.98 17.32 -2.39
C PRO A 298 14.97 17.30 -3.54
N LYS A 299 15.33 16.69 -4.67
CA LYS A 299 14.49 16.56 -5.85
C LYS A 299 13.68 15.27 -5.91
N PHE A 300 13.54 14.51 -4.79
CA PHE A 300 12.83 13.23 -4.83
C PHE A 300 11.43 13.34 -5.43
N ALA A 301 10.64 14.37 -5.04
CA ALA A 301 9.30 14.58 -5.55
C ALA A 301 9.30 14.92 -7.06
N TYR A 302 10.21 15.80 -7.50
CA TYR A 302 10.43 16.05 -8.93
C TYR A 302 10.75 14.76 -9.69
N ASN A 303 11.68 13.95 -9.17
CA ASN A 303 12.14 12.71 -9.81
C ASN A 303 10.99 11.69 -9.91
N ILE A 304 10.15 11.57 -8.87
CA ILE A 304 8.95 10.72 -8.90
C ILE A 304 8.01 11.16 -10.03
N VAL A 305 7.65 12.45 -10.06
CA VAL A 305 6.70 12.95 -11.06
C VAL A 305 7.27 12.84 -12.47
N LYS A 306 8.55 13.13 -12.65
CA LYS A 306 9.23 13.05 -13.95
C LYS A 306 9.22 11.64 -14.53
N VAL A 307 9.34 10.62 -13.70
CA VAL A 307 9.46 9.21 -14.15
C VAL A 307 8.12 8.47 -14.07
N VAL A 308 7.43 8.58 -12.95
CA VAL A 308 6.18 7.84 -12.68
C VAL A 308 4.95 8.68 -12.98
N GLY A 309 4.98 9.98 -12.69
CA GLY A 309 3.83 10.87 -12.80
C GLY A 309 3.15 11.13 -11.47
N ASN A 310 2.07 11.91 -11.48
CA ASN A 310 1.23 12.18 -10.32
C ASN A 310 0.21 11.03 -10.09
N TYR A 311 -0.54 11.10 -8.97
CA TYR A 311 -1.53 10.06 -8.62
C TYR A 311 -2.61 9.90 -9.70
N GLY A 312 -3.12 10.98 -10.28
CA GLY A 312 -4.13 10.92 -11.34
C GLY A 312 -3.59 10.18 -12.57
N GLU A 313 -2.34 10.45 -12.98
CA GLU A 313 -1.70 9.76 -14.10
C GLU A 313 -1.48 8.28 -13.81
N ILE A 314 -1.10 7.92 -12.57
CA ILE A 314 -0.98 6.53 -12.12
C ILE A 314 -2.33 5.82 -12.19
N PHE A 315 -3.41 6.45 -11.71
CA PHE A 315 -4.76 5.89 -11.74
C PHE A 315 -5.24 5.69 -13.19
N GLU A 316 -5.23 6.76 -14.00
CA GLU A 316 -5.80 6.74 -15.34
C GLU A 316 -5.13 5.71 -16.27
N ARG A 317 -3.79 5.60 -16.26
CA ARG A 317 -3.10 4.66 -17.16
C ARG A 317 -3.25 3.20 -16.76
N ASN A 318 -3.52 2.89 -15.48
CA ASN A 318 -3.58 1.52 -14.99
C ASN A 318 -5.01 0.98 -14.87
N VAL A 319 -5.94 1.78 -14.35
CA VAL A 319 -7.29 1.33 -14.00
C VAL A 319 -8.39 2.29 -14.45
N GLY A 320 -8.05 3.49 -14.89
CA GLY A 320 -8.98 4.57 -15.23
C GLY A 320 -9.60 4.45 -16.61
N LYS A 321 -10.15 5.59 -17.06
CA LYS A 321 -10.80 5.72 -18.37
C LYS A 321 -9.80 5.42 -19.49
N GLY A 322 -10.22 4.60 -20.45
CA GLY A 322 -9.34 4.18 -21.56
C GLY A 322 -8.58 2.89 -21.29
N THR A 323 -8.65 2.32 -20.09
CA THR A 323 -8.22 0.94 -19.81
C THR A 323 -9.41 -0.02 -19.95
N PRO A 324 -9.16 -1.34 -20.09
CA PRO A 324 -10.24 -2.33 -20.06
C PRO A 324 -11.08 -2.32 -18.78
N LEU A 325 -10.55 -1.77 -17.67
CA LEU A 325 -11.24 -1.69 -16.39
C LEU A 325 -12.18 -0.49 -16.31
N ASN A 326 -11.81 0.63 -16.92
CA ASN A 326 -12.60 1.85 -17.04
C ASN A 326 -13.22 2.33 -15.71
N PHE A 327 -12.42 2.33 -14.63
CA PHE A 327 -12.92 2.71 -13.31
C PHE A 327 -13.11 4.23 -13.21
N GLU A 328 -14.21 4.60 -12.56
CA GLU A 328 -14.40 5.95 -12.05
C GLU A 328 -13.60 6.11 -10.74
N ARG A 329 -13.05 7.30 -10.51
CA ARG A 329 -12.22 7.55 -9.32
C ARG A 329 -13.01 7.52 -8.02
N GLY A 330 -14.24 8.01 -8.00
CA GLY A 330 -15.06 8.05 -6.79
C GLY A 330 -14.32 8.69 -5.61
N TYR A 331 -14.21 7.98 -4.48
CA TYR A 331 -13.44 8.44 -3.31
C TYR A 331 -11.93 8.61 -3.57
N ASN A 332 -11.41 8.04 -4.64
CA ASN A 332 -10.01 8.19 -5.05
C ASN A 332 -9.75 9.49 -5.84
N GLN A 333 -10.67 10.44 -5.83
CA GLN A 333 -10.46 11.82 -6.26
C GLN A 333 -9.65 12.59 -5.20
N PRO A 334 -8.91 13.66 -5.58
CA PRO A 334 -8.35 14.57 -4.61
C PRO A 334 -9.46 15.28 -3.81
N TRP A 335 -9.15 15.71 -2.60
CA TRP A 335 -10.11 16.39 -1.72
C TRP A 335 -10.72 17.63 -2.37
N THR A 336 -9.99 18.33 -3.24
CA THR A 336 -10.46 19.48 -4.00
C THR A 336 -11.58 19.16 -5.00
N ALA A 337 -11.71 17.88 -5.38
CA ALA A 337 -12.76 17.33 -6.25
C ALA A 337 -13.79 16.49 -5.48
N GLY A 338 -13.81 16.58 -4.13
CA GLY A 338 -14.76 15.86 -3.27
C GLY A 338 -14.36 14.42 -2.92
N GLY A 339 -13.14 14.00 -3.22
CA GLY A 339 -12.59 12.69 -2.82
C GLY A 339 -11.93 12.70 -1.45
N LEU A 340 -11.22 11.63 -1.15
CA LEU A 340 -10.55 11.41 0.14
C LEU A 340 -9.03 11.48 0.06
N LEU A 341 -8.46 11.69 -1.13
CA LEU A 341 -7.02 11.85 -1.27
C LEU A 341 -6.61 13.24 -0.80
N TYR A 342 -5.72 13.27 0.17
CA TYR A 342 -5.27 14.49 0.83
C TYR A 342 -3.78 14.36 1.17
N SER A 343 -2.96 15.30 0.70
CA SER A 343 -1.55 15.38 1.06
C SER A 343 -1.32 16.39 2.18
N PRO A 344 -0.55 16.06 3.23
CA PRO A 344 -0.01 17.07 4.13
C PRO A 344 0.90 18.05 3.36
N PRO A 345 0.99 19.31 3.80
CA PRO A 345 1.80 20.31 3.10
C PRO A 345 3.31 20.00 3.19
N PHE A 346 4.00 20.18 2.08
CA PHE A 346 5.47 20.10 1.98
C PHE A 346 6.09 21.39 2.51
N ARG A 347 6.37 21.42 3.84
CA ARG A 347 6.91 22.59 4.56
C ARG A 347 8.04 22.21 5.51
#